data_4b0e21b0093e88e25b1db96b2bbd493d
#
_entry.id   4b0e21b0093e88e25b1db96b2bbd493d
#
_cell.length_a   1.000
_cell.length_b   1.000
_cell.length_c   1.000
_cell.angle_alpha   90.00
_cell.angle_beta   90.00
_cell.angle_gamma   90.00
#
_symmetry.space_group_name_H-M   'P 1'
#
loop_
_entity.id
_entity.type
_entity.pdbx_description
1 polymer ?
#
loop_
_entity_poly.entity_id
_entity_poly.type
_entity_poly.pdbx_seq_one_letter_code
_entity_poly.pdbx_strand_id
1 'polypeptide(L)'
;YYYRWYEPLSFTPGLKLFLIPNMCPEDIALPINTSFALSTIHPGAAANLIRTSVERLLTAIGVTETNEKGNRINLHNRIEMIPSEHSGFKSLLFAIKFLGNAGSHRYENVTADDLDNSYEIMNFILRDLYSDNRKKVSELANNLDKKFNPQKQKG
;
A
#
# COMPACT_ATOMS: atom_id res chain seq x y z
N TYR A 1 -47.94 -7.99 -2.17
CA TYR A 1 -46.71 -7.60 -2.94
C TYR A 1 -45.52 -8.25 -2.25
N TYR A 2 -44.84 -9.20 -2.97
CA TYR A 2 -43.58 -9.76 -2.49
C TYR A 2 -42.44 -8.88 -3.00
N TYR A 3 -41.74 -8.17 -2.12
CA TYR A 3 -40.52 -7.46 -2.47
C TYR A 3 -39.38 -8.47 -2.50
N ARG A 4 -38.69 -8.62 -3.66
CA ARG A 4 -37.43 -9.36 -3.76
C ARG A 4 -36.29 -8.37 -3.54
N TRP A 5 -35.53 -8.58 -2.49
CA TRP A 5 -34.29 -7.85 -2.24
C TRP A 5 -33.16 -8.58 -2.97
N TYR A 6 -32.36 -7.83 -3.67
CA TYR A 6 -31.16 -8.33 -4.33
C TYR A 6 -29.96 -7.65 -3.68
N GLU A 7 -29.05 -8.47 -3.15
CA GLU A 7 -27.75 -7.98 -2.68
C GLU A 7 -26.74 -8.20 -3.79
N PRO A 8 -26.00 -7.15 -4.24
CA PRO A 8 -24.99 -7.31 -5.26
C PRO A 8 -23.82 -8.12 -4.69
N LEU A 9 -23.43 -9.20 -5.37
CA LEU A 9 -22.27 -10.01 -4.99
C LEU A 9 -20.95 -9.47 -5.54
N SER A 10 -21.03 -8.73 -6.64
CA SER A 10 -19.83 -8.15 -7.28
C SER A 10 -20.18 -6.94 -8.13
N PHE A 11 -19.17 -6.14 -8.42
CA PHE A 11 -19.24 -4.99 -9.32
C PHE A 11 -18.17 -5.12 -10.41
N THR A 12 -18.56 -4.87 -11.66
CA THR A 12 -17.62 -4.82 -12.78
C THR A 12 -17.85 -3.51 -13.56
N PRO A 13 -16.86 -2.61 -13.63
CA PRO A 13 -15.57 -2.65 -12.91
C PRO A 13 -15.73 -2.59 -11.38
N GLY A 14 -14.73 -3.10 -10.64
CA GLY A 14 -14.72 -3.07 -9.18
C GLY A 14 -14.89 -1.65 -8.62
N LEU A 15 -15.60 -1.51 -7.51
CA LEU A 15 -15.72 -0.24 -6.82
C LEU A 15 -14.34 0.20 -6.30
N LYS A 16 -14.00 1.47 -6.48
CA LYS A 16 -12.77 2.03 -5.89
C LYS A 16 -13.04 2.33 -4.42
N LEU A 17 -12.41 1.56 -3.52
CA LEU A 17 -12.59 1.72 -2.08
C LEU A 17 -11.78 2.89 -1.53
N PHE A 18 -10.69 3.26 -2.21
CA PHE A 18 -9.99 4.52 -2.00
C PHE A 18 -9.37 5.03 -3.31
N LEU A 19 -8.98 6.30 -3.35
CA LEU A 19 -8.33 6.90 -4.52
C LEU A 19 -6.82 6.68 -4.45
N ILE A 20 -6.30 5.88 -5.37
CA ILE A 20 -4.86 5.68 -5.54
C ILE A 20 -4.28 6.97 -6.15
N PRO A 21 -3.19 7.54 -5.58
CA PRO A 21 -2.56 8.72 -6.16
C PRO A 21 -2.12 8.53 -7.61
N ASN A 22 -2.30 9.54 -8.44
CA ASN A 22 -1.96 9.46 -9.89
C ASN A 22 -0.47 9.18 -10.15
N MET A 23 0.41 9.55 -9.21
CA MET A 23 1.86 9.29 -9.32
C MET A 23 2.26 7.89 -8.84
N CYS A 24 1.31 7.09 -8.33
CA CYS A 24 1.59 5.71 -7.93
C CYS A 24 1.88 4.85 -9.16
N PRO A 25 3.00 4.10 -9.19
CA PRO A 25 3.31 3.18 -10.28
C PRO A 25 2.18 2.18 -10.55
N GLU A 26 1.94 1.88 -11.82
CA GLU A 26 0.83 1.02 -12.23
C GLU A 26 0.97 -0.41 -11.70
N ASP A 27 2.18 -0.92 -11.60
CA ASP A 27 2.47 -2.26 -11.07
C ASP A 27 2.11 -2.39 -9.58
N ILE A 28 2.12 -1.30 -8.81
CA ILE A 28 1.60 -1.23 -7.45
C ILE A 28 0.08 -1.07 -7.45
N ALA A 29 -0.45 -0.19 -8.31
CA ALA A 29 -1.86 0.14 -8.36
C ALA A 29 -2.75 -1.01 -8.88
N LEU A 30 -2.25 -1.80 -9.84
CA LEU A 30 -3.02 -2.87 -10.47
C LEU A 30 -3.48 -3.97 -9.50
N PRO A 31 -2.62 -4.54 -8.62
CA PRO A 31 -3.08 -5.52 -7.63
C PRO A 31 -4.11 -4.92 -6.66
N ILE A 32 -3.98 -3.64 -6.29
CA ILE A 32 -4.94 -2.96 -5.40
C ILE A 32 -6.30 -2.84 -6.09
N ASN A 33 -6.33 -2.35 -7.33
CA ASN A 33 -7.58 -2.24 -8.08
C ASN A 33 -8.25 -3.61 -8.29
N THR A 34 -7.46 -4.66 -8.52
CA THR A 34 -7.97 -6.03 -8.64
C THR A 34 -8.52 -6.52 -7.29
N SER A 35 -7.87 -6.18 -6.18
CA SER A 35 -8.34 -6.55 -4.84
C SER A 35 -9.70 -5.92 -4.53
N PHE A 36 -9.96 -4.68 -4.95
CA PHE A 36 -11.26 -4.02 -4.80
C PHE A 36 -12.39 -4.84 -5.44
N ALA A 37 -12.15 -5.37 -6.64
CA ALA A 37 -13.14 -6.20 -7.34
C ALA A 37 -13.43 -7.53 -6.62
N LEU A 38 -12.47 -8.05 -5.85
CA LEU A 38 -12.58 -9.32 -5.12
C LEU A 38 -13.01 -9.15 -3.66
N SER A 39 -13.05 -7.92 -3.14
CA SER A 39 -13.22 -7.64 -1.71
C SER A 39 -14.46 -8.27 -1.10
N THR A 40 -15.57 -8.29 -1.83
CA THR A 40 -16.85 -8.85 -1.38
C THR A 40 -17.01 -10.35 -1.65
N ILE A 41 -16.32 -10.88 -2.68
CA ILE A 41 -16.49 -12.27 -3.12
C ILE A 41 -15.46 -13.19 -2.47
N HIS A 42 -14.20 -12.72 -2.41
CA HIS A 42 -13.05 -13.49 -1.94
C HIS A 42 -12.09 -12.61 -1.11
N PRO A 43 -12.46 -12.25 0.13
CA PRO A 43 -11.64 -11.35 0.97
C PRO A 43 -10.19 -11.85 1.15
N GLY A 44 -9.99 -13.15 1.29
CA GLY A 44 -8.64 -13.74 1.38
C GLY A 44 -7.79 -13.53 0.12
N ALA A 45 -8.39 -13.69 -1.07
CA ALA A 45 -7.71 -13.41 -2.33
C ALA A 45 -7.41 -11.92 -2.48
N ALA A 46 -8.33 -11.05 -2.07
CA ALA A 46 -8.13 -9.60 -2.04
C ALA A 46 -6.96 -9.23 -1.11
N ALA A 47 -6.89 -9.79 0.10
CA ALA A 47 -5.78 -9.58 1.04
C ALA A 47 -4.42 -10.02 0.45
N ASN A 48 -4.37 -11.15 -0.28
CA ASN A 48 -3.15 -11.59 -0.95
C ASN A 48 -2.73 -10.65 -2.10
N LEU A 49 -3.67 -10.04 -2.80
CA LEU A 49 -3.37 -9.02 -3.81
C LEU A 49 -2.81 -7.73 -3.19
N ILE A 50 -3.35 -7.29 -2.04
CA ILE A 50 -2.76 -6.17 -1.29
C ILE A 50 -1.32 -6.51 -0.86
N ARG A 51 -1.07 -7.72 -0.37
CA ARG A 51 0.29 -8.19 -0.07
C ARG A 51 1.20 -8.16 -1.31
N THR A 52 0.68 -8.52 -2.48
CA THR A 52 1.43 -8.43 -3.75
C THR A 52 1.80 -6.98 -4.07
N SER A 53 0.92 -6.01 -3.84
CA SER A 53 1.26 -4.60 -4.03
C SER A 53 2.33 -4.11 -3.06
N VAL A 54 2.40 -4.66 -1.83
CA VAL A 54 3.52 -4.40 -0.91
C VAL A 54 4.85 -4.89 -1.48
N GLU A 55 4.89 -6.08 -2.10
CA GLU A 55 6.10 -6.58 -2.76
C GLU A 55 6.58 -5.63 -3.87
N ARG A 56 5.66 -5.07 -4.66
CA ARG A 56 5.96 -4.08 -5.72
C ARG A 56 6.40 -2.74 -5.14
N LEU A 57 5.72 -2.30 -4.08
CA LEU A 57 6.07 -1.08 -3.37
C LEU A 57 7.51 -1.12 -2.84
N LEU A 58 7.91 -2.22 -2.21
CA LEU A 58 9.28 -2.40 -1.72
C LEU A 58 10.31 -2.30 -2.85
N THR A 59 10.03 -2.87 -4.02
CA THR A 59 10.90 -2.71 -5.21
C THR A 59 10.97 -1.25 -5.63
N ALA A 60 9.85 -0.55 -5.68
CA ALA A 60 9.78 0.85 -6.09
C ALA A 60 10.54 1.81 -5.15
N ILE A 61 10.61 1.50 -3.86
CA ILE A 61 11.41 2.27 -2.87
C ILE A 61 12.86 1.75 -2.72
N GLY A 62 13.32 0.90 -3.64
CA GLY A 62 14.72 0.48 -3.73
C GLY A 62 15.10 -0.78 -2.94
N VAL A 63 14.13 -1.52 -2.39
CA VAL A 63 14.42 -2.80 -1.71
C VAL A 63 14.54 -3.92 -2.73
N THR A 64 15.72 -4.55 -2.82
CA THR A 64 16.01 -5.62 -3.78
C THR A 64 15.12 -6.85 -3.59
N GLU A 65 14.82 -7.54 -4.70
CA GLU A 65 14.07 -8.80 -4.70
C GLU A 65 14.95 -10.02 -4.50
N THR A 66 16.23 -9.90 -4.85
CA THR A 66 17.20 -11.00 -4.80
C THR A 66 18.43 -10.62 -4.00
N ASN A 67 19.07 -11.61 -3.40
CA ASN A 67 20.36 -11.45 -2.75
C ASN A 67 21.52 -11.48 -3.79
N GLU A 68 22.75 -11.28 -3.33
CA GLU A 68 23.96 -11.30 -4.16
C GLU A 68 24.17 -12.60 -4.95
N LYS A 69 23.58 -13.71 -4.48
CA LYS A 69 23.62 -15.03 -5.13
C LYS A 69 22.48 -15.24 -6.13
N GLY A 70 21.63 -14.23 -6.36
CA GLY A 70 20.46 -14.31 -7.23
C GLY A 70 19.24 -15.03 -6.63
N ASN A 71 19.28 -15.45 -5.36
CA ASN A 71 18.16 -16.10 -4.69
C ASN A 71 17.12 -15.06 -4.25
N ARG A 72 15.84 -15.39 -4.43
CA ARG A 72 14.73 -14.54 -4.00
C ARG A 72 14.73 -14.32 -2.49
N ILE A 73 14.63 -13.06 -2.07
CA ILE A 73 14.46 -12.68 -0.66
C ILE A 73 12.97 -12.73 -0.34
N ASN A 74 12.61 -13.40 0.76
CA ASN A 74 11.22 -13.45 1.20
C ASN A 74 10.72 -12.06 1.66
N LEU A 75 9.40 -11.87 1.64
CA LEU A 75 8.79 -10.58 1.96
C LEU A 75 9.13 -10.08 3.37
N HIS A 76 9.24 -10.99 4.35
CA HIS A 76 9.63 -10.61 5.73
C HIS A 76 11.00 -9.91 5.75
N ASN A 77 12.00 -10.53 5.14
CA ASN A 77 13.35 -9.99 5.10
C ASN A 77 13.42 -8.71 4.25
N ARG A 78 12.63 -8.61 3.17
CA ARG A 78 12.54 -7.38 2.39
C ARG A 78 11.98 -6.21 3.20
N ILE A 79 10.95 -6.44 4.04
CA ILE A 79 10.41 -5.41 4.93
C ILE A 79 11.46 -5.00 5.97
N GLU A 80 12.27 -5.95 6.48
CA GLU A 80 13.37 -5.62 7.39
C GLU A 80 14.46 -4.72 6.74
N MET A 81 14.65 -4.84 5.44
CA MET A 81 15.66 -4.08 4.66
C MET A 81 15.16 -2.68 4.22
N ILE A 82 13.99 -2.26 4.65
CA ILE A 82 13.42 -0.98 4.23
C ILE A 82 14.35 0.18 4.59
N PRO A 83 14.61 1.17 3.68
CA PRO A 83 15.45 2.32 3.96
C PRO A 83 14.97 3.12 5.17
N SER A 84 15.91 3.74 5.89
CA SER A 84 15.64 4.48 7.14
C SER A 84 14.60 5.59 6.98
N GLU A 85 14.59 6.27 5.83
CA GLU A 85 13.60 7.30 5.49
C GLU A 85 12.17 6.77 5.38
N HIS A 86 12.00 5.46 5.20
CA HIS A 86 10.70 4.78 5.12
C HIS A 86 10.44 3.85 6.32
N SER A 87 11.30 3.88 7.34
CA SER A 87 11.21 2.98 8.52
C SER A 87 9.87 3.04 9.25
N GLY A 88 9.18 4.19 9.20
CA GLY A 88 7.84 4.36 9.77
C GLY A 88 6.76 3.45 9.16
N PHE A 89 6.98 2.90 7.96
CA PHE A 89 6.04 1.98 7.33
C PHE A 89 6.25 0.51 7.72
N LYS A 90 7.37 0.18 8.40
CA LYS A 90 7.77 -1.20 8.66
C LYS A 90 6.67 -2.02 9.35
N SER A 91 6.14 -1.51 10.45
CA SER A 91 5.07 -2.19 11.20
C SER A 91 3.77 -2.33 10.40
N LEU A 92 3.43 -1.32 9.60
CA LEU A 92 2.25 -1.29 8.74
C LEU A 92 2.36 -2.36 7.64
N LEU A 93 3.51 -2.47 7.00
CA LEU A 93 3.77 -3.46 5.95
C LEU A 93 3.80 -4.90 6.51
N PHE A 94 4.28 -5.09 7.75
CA PHE A 94 4.17 -6.38 8.43
C PHE A 94 2.73 -6.78 8.69
N ALA A 95 1.87 -5.85 9.11
CA ALA A 95 0.45 -6.13 9.33
C ALA A 95 -0.21 -6.63 8.03
N ILE A 96 0.02 -5.95 6.90
CA ILE A 96 -0.49 -6.38 5.58
C ILE A 96 0.08 -7.75 5.18
N LYS A 97 1.38 -7.97 5.40
CA LYS A 97 2.00 -9.27 5.10
C LYS A 97 1.33 -10.41 5.86
N PHE A 98 1.06 -10.23 7.17
CA PHE A 98 0.41 -11.26 7.98
C PHE A 98 -1.03 -11.51 7.51
N LEU A 99 -1.79 -10.45 7.22
CA LEU A 99 -3.14 -10.58 6.67
C LEU A 99 -3.15 -11.31 5.33
N GLY A 100 -2.25 -10.96 4.41
CA GLY A 100 -2.15 -11.63 3.12
C GLY A 100 -1.74 -13.11 3.22
N ASN A 101 -0.93 -13.46 4.22
CA ASN A 101 -0.61 -14.86 4.51
C ASN A 101 -1.85 -15.61 5.02
N ALA A 102 -2.60 -15.03 5.97
CA ALA A 102 -3.85 -15.58 6.47
C ALA A 102 -4.84 -15.85 5.32
N GLY A 103 -4.98 -14.89 4.40
CA GLY A 103 -5.82 -15.05 3.20
C GLY A 103 -5.43 -16.20 2.27
N SER A 104 -4.21 -16.74 2.40
CA SER A 104 -3.72 -17.87 1.61
C SER A 104 -3.87 -19.22 2.33
N HIS A 105 -4.23 -19.24 3.62
CA HIS A 105 -4.40 -20.45 4.42
C HIS A 105 -5.86 -20.88 4.51
N ARG A 106 -6.11 -22.19 4.37
CA ARG A 106 -7.49 -22.77 4.34
C ARG A 106 -8.29 -22.58 5.62
N TYR A 107 -7.65 -22.28 6.76
CA TYR A 107 -8.28 -22.28 8.07
C TYR A 107 -8.39 -20.89 8.69
N GLU A 108 -7.88 -19.86 8.02
CA GLU A 108 -7.95 -18.50 8.51
C GLU A 108 -8.95 -17.70 7.67
N ASN A 109 -9.98 -17.17 8.30
CA ASN A 109 -10.98 -16.34 7.64
C ASN A 109 -10.57 -14.88 7.73
N VAL A 110 -10.21 -14.29 6.58
CA VAL A 110 -10.08 -12.85 6.46
C VAL A 110 -11.48 -12.26 6.40
N THR A 111 -11.79 -11.37 7.34
CA THR A 111 -13.07 -10.67 7.40
C THR A 111 -13.06 -9.42 6.50
N ALA A 112 -14.24 -8.85 6.25
CA ALA A 112 -14.36 -7.57 5.55
C ALA A 112 -13.65 -6.45 6.33
N ASP A 113 -13.79 -6.41 7.66
CA ASP A 113 -13.15 -5.42 8.53
C ASP A 113 -11.62 -5.52 8.48
N ASP A 114 -11.07 -6.74 8.47
CA ASP A 114 -9.61 -6.95 8.32
C ASP A 114 -9.11 -6.40 7.00
N LEU A 115 -9.87 -6.61 5.94
CA LEU A 115 -9.53 -6.13 4.61
C LEU A 115 -9.63 -4.61 4.52
N ASP A 116 -10.68 -4.00 5.09
CA ASP A 116 -10.86 -2.55 5.16
C ASP A 116 -9.70 -1.89 5.91
N ASN A 117 -9.28 -2.45 7.04
CA ASN A 117 -8.09 -2.00 7.76
C ASN A 117 -6.83 -2.04 6.88
N SER A 118 -6.67 -3.07 6.06
CA SER A 118 -5.52 -3.16 5.13
C SER A 118 -5.58 -2.09 4.04
N TYR A 119 -6.77 -1.75 3.55
CA TYR A 119 -6.96 -0.66 2.59
C TYR A 119 -6.64 0.71 3.20
N GLU A 120 -7.05 0.96 4.44
CA GLU A 120 -6.68 2.18 5.17
C GLU A 120 -5.16 2.32 5.30
N ILE A 121 -4.46 1.25 5.68
CA ILE A 121 -3.00 1.23 5.78
C ILE A 121 -2.37 1.52 4.41
N MET A 122 -2.79 0.84 3.35
CA MET A 122 -2.26 1.08 2.00
C MET A 122 -2.53 2.49 1.51
N ASN A 123 -3.75 3.01 1.73
CA ASN A 123 -4.10 4.40 1.38
C ASN A 123 -3.15 5.39 2.07
N PHE A 124 -2.91 5.22 3.38
CA PHE A 124 -1.98 6.06 4.12
C PHE A 124 -0.56 6.04 3.51
N ILE A 125 0.00 4.85 3.28
CA ILE A 125 1.35 4.69 2.73
C ILE A 125 1.46 5.31 1.33
N LEU A 126 0.50 5.02 0.44
CA LEU A 126 0.52 5.51 -0.93
C LEU A 126 0.35 7.03 -0.99
N ARG A 127 -0.47 7.61 -0.13
CA ARG A 127 -0.63 9.07 -0.06
C ARG A 127 0.64 9.74 0.44
N ASP A 128 1.33 9.15 1.41
CA ASP A 128 2.60 9.69 1.89
C ASP A 128 3.70 9.64 0.82
N LEU A 129 3.78 8.53 0.07
CA LEU A 129 4.82 8.34 -0.94
C LEU A 129 4.55 9.06 -2.26
N TYR A 130 3.28 9.10 -2.72
CA TYR A 130 2.93 9.48 -4.10
C TYR A 130 1.95 10.65 -4.21
N SER A 131 1.56 11.32 -3.10
CA SER A 131 0.72 12.50 -3.22
C SER A 131 1.53 13.76 -3.56
N ASP A 132 0.94 14.63 -4.37
CA ASP A 132 1.54 15.93 -4.72
C ASP A 132 1.77 16.84 -3.49
N ASN A 133 1.05 16.58 -2.39
CA ASN A 133 1.18 17.35 -1.16
C ASN A 133 2.58 17.27 -0.55
N ARG A 134 3.27 16.12 -0.65
CA ARG A 134 4.63 15.96 -0.11
C ARG A 134 5.62 16.89 -0.81
N LYS A 135 5.57 16.97 -2.14
CA LYS A 135 6.40 17.91 -2.92
C LYS A 135 6.10 19.33 -2.55
N LYS A 136 4.82 19.70 -2.52
CA LYS A 136 4.37 21.06 -2.18
C LYS A 136 4.81 21.47 -0.78
N VAL A 137 4.64 20.62 0.23
CA VAL A 137 5.07 20.89 1.61
C VAL A 137 6.59 21.00 1.70
N SER A 138 7.34 20.15 1.01
CA SER A 138 8.80 20.22 0.94
C SER A 138 9.28 21.52 0.28
N GLU A 139 8.63 21.98 -0.79
CA GLU A 139 8.93 23.26 -1.44
C GLU A 139 8.65 24.45 -0.50
N LEU A 140 7.52 24.42 0.22
CA LEU A 140 7.19 25.43 1.22
C LEU A 140 8.23 25.48 2.34
N ALA A 141 8.63 24.32 2.87
CA ALA A 141 9.67 24.22 3.89
C ALA A 141 11.01 24.79 3.38
N ASN A 142 11.42 24.42 2.16
CA ASN A 142 12.64 24.93 1.53
C ASN A 142 12.58 26.47 1.32
N ASN A 143 11.43 27.02 0.97
CA ASN A 143 11.27 28.46 0.79
C ASN A 143 11.40 29.20 2.14
N LEU A 144 10.82 28.64 3.20
CA LEU A 144 10.97 29.20 4.55
C LEU A 144 12.40 29.11 5.05
N ASP A 145 13.07 27.97 4.83
CA ASP A 145 14.48 27.78 5.20
C ASP A 145 15.39 28.77 4.46
N LYS A 146 15.20 28.94 3.15
CA LYS A 146 15.95 29.95 2.36
C LYS A 146 15.73 31.37 2.87
N LYS A 147 14.50 31.70 3.29
CA LYS A 147 14.14 33.06 3.70
C LYS A 147 14.56 33.39 5.12
N PHE A 148 14.53 32.45 6.04
CA PHE A 148 14.67 32.70 7.46
C PHE A 148 15.85 31.99 8.14
N ASN A 149 16.57 31.10 7.45
CA ASN A 149 17.70 30.39 8.04
C ASN A 149 18.92 31.34 8.16
N PRO A 150 19.36 31.68 9.40
CA PRO A 150 20.46 32.63 9.61
C PRO A 150 21.79 32.19 9.04
N GLN A 151 22.00 30.88 8.86
CA GLN A 151 23.25 30.33 8.34
C GLN A 151 23.39 30.51 6.82
N LYS A 152 22.28 30.69 6.09
CA LYS A 152 22.25 30.90 4.63
C LYS A 152 22.16 32.38 4.22
N GLN A 153 22.00 33.30 5.18
CA GLN A 153 21.96 34.73 4.91
C GLN A 153 23.34 35.42 4.99
N LYS A 154 24.40 34.68 5.35
CA LYS A 154 25.79 35.22 5.50
C LYS A 154 26.71 34.80 4.35
N GLY A 155 26.19 34.48 3.18
CA GLY A 155 26.95 34.18 1.96
C GLY A 155 26.67 35.17 0.85
#